data_97ad063d63cd82e8c9aec6e4124e91b6
#
_entry.id   97ad063d63cd82e8c9aec6e4124e91b6
#
_cell.length_a   1.000
_cell.length_b   1.000
_cell.length_c   1.000
_cell.angle_alpha   90.00
_cell.angle_beta   90.00
_cell.angle_gamma   90.00
#
_symmetry.space_group_name_H-M   'P 1'
#
loop_
_entity.id
_entity.type
_entity.pdbx_description
1 polymer ?
#
loop_
_entity_poly.entity_id
_entity_poly.type
_entity_poly.pdbx_seq_one_letter_code
_entity_poly.pdbx_strand_id
1 'polypeptide(L)'
;MKIIVLGAGSWGTALAISASGNAHAQNSVTLWARDEAQVALMQSTRENARYLAGIALPPSLKLSAVGLDHIGDLVDGADLLIVATPMAALRAMLGHLRHCSVPVAWLCKGFEAAGSESFGLLAHEIQAQVAPDLIAGVLSGPSFALEVARGQPTALVAASADAAVRGALVDAFHSPTLRVYANDDMVGVEVGGAVKNVLAIATGLCDGLNLGLNARAALITRGLAEIMRLGVALGATPETFMGLSGLGDLVLTATGDLSRNRRVGLALAKGLTLKEAVASLGHVAEGVYSARTVVQRAAFLGVEMPIAQAVVALLDGQIKPTQAVALLMGREPTVELA
;
A
#
# COMPACT_ATOMS: atom_id res chain seq x y z
N MET A 1 1.11 24.29 6.41
CA MET A 1 0.55 23.25 7.31
C MET A 1 1.67 22.61 8.12
N LYS A 2 1.43 22.24 9.38
CA LYS A 2 2.32 21.37 10.19
C LYS A 2 1.92 19.91 9.93
N ILE A 3 2.76 19.17 9.24
CA ILE A 3 2.52 17.76 8.84
C ILE A 3 3.46 16.84 9.62
N ILE A 4 2.92 15.81 10.24
CA ILE A 4 3.72 14.77 10.89
C ILE A 4 3.56 13.47 10.12
N VAL A 5 4.68 12.90 9.64
CA VAL A 5 4.72 11.61 8.95
C VAL A 5 5.27 10.57 9.93
N LEU A 6 4.43 9.64 10.34
CA LEU A 6 4.72 8.59 11.33
C LEU A 6 5.16 7.31 10.61
N GLY A 7 6.47 7.15 10.42
CA GLY A 7 7.10 6.01 9.78
C GLY A 7 8.09 6.39 8.68
N ALA A 8 9.38 6.22 8.95
CA ALA A 8 10.47 6.51 8.01
C ALA A 8 10.87 5.28 7.18
N GLY A 9 9.88 4.57 6.63
CA GLY A 9 10.08 3.62 5.52
C GLY A 9 10.27 4.35 4.19
N SER A 10 10.45 3.61 3.09
CA SER A 10 10.65 4.20 1.75
C SER A 10 9.56 5.20 1.39
N TRP A 11 8.28 4.78 1.55
CA TRP A 11 7.14 5.60 1.13
C TRP A 11 6.89 6.80 2.04
N GLY A 12 6.97 6.63 3.38
CA GLY A 12 6.85 7.75 4.32
C GLY A 12 7.94 8.79 4.12
N THR A 13 9.19 8.34 3.87
CA THR A 13 10.31 9.24 3.56
C THR A 13 10.08 10.01 2.25
N ALA A 14 9.64 9.34 1.18
CA ALA A 14 9.37 9.97 -0.10
C ALA A 14 8.27 11.04 -0.02
N LEU A 15 7.17 10.75 0.70
CA LEU A 15 6.10 11.73 0.92
C LEU A 15 6.55 12.90 1.79
N ALA A 16 7.34 12.65 2.83
CA ALA A 16 7.89 13.71 3.68
C ALA A 16 8.80 14.66 2.87
N ILE A 17 9.62 14.11 1.96
CA ILE A 17 10.43 14.90 1.02
C ILE A 17 9.54 15.73 0.10
N SER A 18 8.53 15.10 -0.53
CA SER A 18 7.60 15.77 -1.44
C SER A 18 6.86 16.91 -0.75
N ALA A 19 6.30 16.68 0.45
CA ALA A 19 5.61 17.70 1.21
C ALA A 19 6.51 18.85 1.66
N SER A 20 7.76 18.55 2.07
CA SER A 20 8.75 19.58 2.47
C SER A 20 9.23 20.42 1.31
N GLY A 21 9.24 19.86 0.10
CA GLY A 21 9.65 20.54 -1.13
C GLY A 21 8.50 21.26 -1.84
N ASN A 22 7.28 21.18 -1.35
CA ASN A 22 6.12 21.83 -1.95
C ASN A 22 6.14 23.33 -1.70
N ALA A 23 6.70 24.07 -2.64
CA ALA A 23 6.83 25.52 -2.55
C ALA A 23 5.49 26.27 -2.46
N HIS A 24 4.41 25.67 -2.96
CA HIS A 24 3.07 26.27 -2.93
C HIS A 24 2.41 26.17 -1.55
N ALA A 25 2.71 25.13 -0.78
CA ALA A 25 2.03 24.85 0.48
C ALA A 25 2.75 25.35 1.73
N GLN A 26 4.05 25.73 1.64
CA GLN A 26 4.91 26.18 2.77
C GLN A 26 4.78 25.25 4.00
N ASN A 27 4.88 23.95 3.81
CA ASN A 27 4.69 22.97 4.84
C ASN A 27 5.87 22.90 5.83
N SER A 28 5.57 22.79 7.14
CA SER A 28 6.53 22.35 8.15
C SER A 28 6.36 20.86 8.37
N VAL A 29 7.28 20.05 7.86
CA VAL A 29 7.17 18.59 7.87
C VAL A 29 8.13 17.97 8.87
N THR A 30 7.62 17.05 9.71
CA THR A 30 8.43 16.20 10.59
C THR A 30 8.25 14.74 10.20
N LEU A 31 9.34 14.06 9.91
CA LEU A 31 9.39 12.61 9.70
C LEU A 31 9.81 11.93 11.00
N TRP A 32 8.95 11.07 11.52
CA TRP A 32 9.21 10.28 12.71
C TRP A 32 9.58 8.85 12.38
N ALA A 33 10.55 8.30 13.12
CA ALA A 33 10.86 6.89 13.11
C ALA A 33 11.02 6.37 14.54
N ARG A 34 10.64 5.11 14.76
CA ARG A 34 10.76 4.42 16.05
C ARG A 34 12.22 4.13 16.45
N ASP A 35 13.07 3.93 15.45
CA ASP A 35 14.48 3.56 15.63
C ASP A 35 15.33 4.83 15.75
N GLU A 36 15.79 5.13 16.98
CA GLU A 36 16.62 6.29 17.28
C GLU A 36 17.93 6.29 16.50
N ALA A 37 18.55 5.10 16.33
CA ALA A 37 19.79 4.98 15.56
C ALA A 37 19.58 5.33 14.08
N GLN A 38 18.43 4.94 13.49
CA GLN A 38 18.05 5.34 12.15
C GLN A 38 17.91 6.87 12.04
N VAL A 39 17.24 7.49 13.02
CA VAL A 39 17.04 8.95 13.02
C VAL A 39 18.37 9.69 13.18
N ALA A 40 19.24 9.26 14.10
CA ALA A 40 20.56 9.85 14.27
C ALA A 40 21.41 9.77 12.99
N LEU A 41 21.36 8.62 12.31
CA LEU A 41 22.04 8.46 11.02
C LEU A 41 21.45 9.39 9.96
N MET A 42 20.13 9.48 9.84
CA MET A 42 19.46 10.41 8.91
C MET A 42 19.75 11.88 9.21
N GLN A 43 19.90 12.24 10.49
CA GLN A 43 20.29 13.60 10.90
C GLN A 43 21.71 13.96 10.45
N SER A 44 22.66 13.04 10.62
CA SER A 44 24.06 13.25 10.29
C SER A 44 24.35 13.20 8.78
N THR A 45 23.72 12.24 8.07
CA THR A 45 23.97 12.04 6.64
C THR A 45 23.02 12.78 5.73
N ARG A 46 21.89 13.27 6.25
CA ARG A 46 20.76 13.81 5.47
C ARG A 46 20.29 12.85 4.37
N GLU A 47 20.28 11.55 4.66
CA GLU A 47 19.83 10.48 3.76
C GLU A 47 19.19 9.35 4.58
N ASN A 48 18.12 8.73 4.04
CA ASN A 48 17.59 7.47 4.56
C ASN A 48 18.16 6.30 3.77
N ALA A 49 19.46 6.05 3.93
CA ALA A 49 20.19 5.05 3.15
C ALA A 49 19.61 3.63 3.27
N ARG A 50 18.95 3.31 4.40
CA ARG A 50 18.33 1.99 4.63
C ARG A 50 17.11 1.74 3.74
N TYR A 51 16.29 2.75 3.50
CA TYR A 51 14.99 2.58 2.84
C TYR A 51 14.82 3.37 1.54
N LEU A 52 15.62 4.41 1.33
CA LEU A 52 15.55 5.30 0.16
C LEU A 52 16.94 5.84 -0.19
N ALA A 53 17.87 4.91 -0.47
CA ALA A 53 19.26 5.23 -0.76
C ALA A 53 19.43 6.16 -1.99
N GLY A 54 20.39 7.06 -1.92
CA GLY A 54 20.73 7.99 -2.99
C GLY A 54 19.80 9.21 -3.11
N ILE A 55 18.93 9.43 -2.12
CA ILE A 55 18.03 10.58 -2.08
C ILE A 55 18.34 11.44 -0.85
N ALA A 56 18.74 12.69 -1.11
CA ALA A 56 19.00 13.66 -0.05
C ALA A 56 17.70 14.14 0.62
N LEU A 57 17.71 14.22 1.96
CA LEU A 57 16.60 14.80 2.72
C LEU A 57 16.69 16.32 2.68
N PRO A 58 15.62 17.06 2.32
CA PRO A 58 15.61 18.52 2.33
C PRO A 58 16.04 19.09 3.69
N PRO A 59 16.83 20.19 3.72
CA PRO A 59 17.23 20.81 5.00
C PRO A 59 16.05 21.21 5.89
N SER A 60 14.91 21.57 5.29
CA SER A 60 13.66 21.92 5.97
C SER A 60 12.97 20.75 6.64
N LEU A 61 13.23 19.50 6.22
CA LEU A 61 12.63 18.30 6.78
C LEU A 61 13.18 18.03 8.17
N LYS A 62 12.30 18.11 9.18
CA LYS A 62 12.62 17.77 10.57
C LYS A 62 12.56 16.25 10.78
N LEU A 63 13.40 15.74 11.66
CA LEU A 63 13.49 14.31 12.00
C LEU A 63 13.25 14.13 13.49
N SER A 64 12.47 13.12 13.88
CA SER A 64 12.13 12.83 15.27
C SER A 64 12.17 11.33 15.55
N ALA A 65 12.65 10.97 16.76
CA ALA A 65 12.63 9.63 17.31
C ALA A 65 11.95 9.60 18.70
N VAL A 66 11.02 10.53 18.94
CA VAL A 66 10.31 10.57 20.23
C VAL A 66 9.64 9.21 20.48
N GLY A 67 9.69 8.72 21.73
CA GLY A 67 9.10 7.44 22.10
C GLY A 67 7.59 7.39 21.83
N LEU A 68 7.04 6.21 21.58
CA LEU A 68 5.60 6.03 21.29
C LEU A 68 4.71 6.54 22.44
N ASP A 69 5.16 6.43 23.69
CA ASP A 69 4.42 6.93 24.86
C ASP A 69 4.31 8.47 24.90
N HIS A 70 5.17 9.15 24.15
CA HIS A 70 5.21 10.61 24.00
C HIS A 70 4.79 11.07 22.60
N ILE A 71 4.18 10.19 21.80
CA ILE A 71 3.77 10.53 20.44
C ILE A 71 2.72 11.66 20.44
N GLY A 72 1.91 11.76 21.49
CA GLY A 72 0.96 12.83 21.72
C GLY A 72 1.60 14.21 21.67
N ASP A 73 2.76 14.39 22.32
CA ASP A 73 3.48 15.66 22.33
C ASP A 73 3.99 16.06 20.95
N LEU A 74 4.38 15.07 20.13
CA LEU A 74 4.84 15.28 18.75
C LEU A 74 3.71 15.76 17.85
N VAL A 75 2.52 15.16 18.00
CA VAL A 75 1.37 15.43 17.12
C VAL A 75 0.55 16.63 17.55
N ASP A 76 0.80 17.15 18.75
CA ASP A 76 0.11 18.35 19.25
C ASP A 76 0.34 19.54 18.34
N GLY A 77 -0.76 20.27 18.05
CA GLY A 77 -0.77 21.39 17.12
C GLY A 77 -0.39 21.04 15.67
N ALA A 78 -0.46 19.75 15.27
CA ALA A 78 -0.37 19.37 13.86
C ALA A 78 -1.67 19.74 13.14
N ASP A 79 -1.57 19.93 11.80
CA ASP A 79 -2.71 20.12 10.92
C ASP A 79 -3.10 18.82 10.20
N LEU A 80 -2.13 17.89 10.04
CA LEU A 80 -2.32 16.63 9.34
C LEU A 80 -1.31 15.58 9.85
N LEU A 81 -1.81 14.36 10.11
CA LEU A 81 -1.00 13.20 10.46
C LEU A 81 -1.03 12.17 9.33
N ILE A 82 0.16 11.66 8.95
CA ILE A 82 0.31 10.60 7.95
C ILE A 82 0.89 9.36 8.62
N VAL A 83 0.11 8.30 8.72
CA VAL A 83 0.56 7.01 9.27
C VAL A 83 1.17 6.19 8.12
N ALA A 84 2.50 6.18 8.06
CA ALA A 84 3.31 5.50 7.05
C ALA A 84 3.93 4.19 7.57
N THR A 85 3.35 3.62 8.63
CA THR A 85 3.76 2.32 9.18
C THR A 85 3.20 1.17 8.34
N PRO A 86 3.81 -0.04 8.39
CA PRO A 86 3.20 -1.23 7.80
C PRO A 86 1.83 -1.55 8.42
N MET A 87 0.98 -2.29 7.69
CA MET A 87 -0.35 -2.73 8.16
C MET A 87 -0.29 -3.40 9.54
N ALA A 88 0.69 -4.26 9.80
CA ALA A 88 0.85 -4.95 11.08
C ALA A 88 1.09 -4.01 12.29
N ALA A 89 1.47 -2.75 12.06
CA ALA A 89 1.66 -1.76 13.12
C ALA A 89 0.52 -0.73 13.21
N LEU A 90 -0.44 -0.77 12.27
CA LEU A 90 -1.49 0.25 12.17
C LEU A 90 -2.37 0.27 13.41
N ARG A 91 -2.85 -0.87 13.87
CA ARG A 91 -3.73 -0.99 15.06
C ARG A 91 -3.11 -0.33 16.29
N ALA A 92 -1.87 -0.65 16.59
CA ALA A 92 -1.16 -0.04 17.72
C ALA A 92 -0.98 1.47 17.54
N MET A 93 -0.60 1.92 16.34
CA MET A 93 -0.43 3.34 16.05
C MET A 93 -1.74 4.11 16.18
N LEU A 94 -2.86 3.61 15.65
CA LEU A 94 -4.17 4.25 15.80
C LEU A 94 -4.62 4.28 17.27
N GLY A 95 -4.28 3.25 18.04
CA GLY A 95 -4.53 3.24 19.49
C GLY A 95 -3.80 4.38 20.24
N HIS A 96 -2.58 4.72 19.85
CA HIS A 96 -1.85 5.88 20.40
C HIS A 96 -2.45 7.22 19.93
N LEU A 97 -3.06 7.26 18.75
CA LEU A 97 -3.65 8.46 18.16
C LEU A 97 -5.15 8.64 18.48
N ARG A 98 -5.78 7.73 19.22
CA ARG A 98 -7.26 7.69 19.42
C ARG A 98 -7.90 8.97 19.92
N HIS A 99 -7.14 9.85 20.56
CA HIS A 99 -7.61 11.14 21.08
C HIS A 99 -7.19 12.34 20.23
N CYS A 100 -6.58 12.09 19.04
CA CYS A 100 -6.26 13.14 18.10
C CYS A 100 -7.53 13.73 17.47
N SER A 101 -7.56 15.07 17.39
CA SER A 101 -8.67 15.82 16.77
C SER A 101 -8.35 16.32 15.36
N VAL A 102 -7.15 16.03 14.85
CA VAL A 102 -6.69 16.47 13.53
C VAL A 102 -6.88 15.36 12.49
N PRO A 103 -6.99 15.69 11.19
CA PRO A 103 -7.05 14.70 10.13
C PRO A 103 -5.89 13.71 10.17
N VAL A 104 -6.23 12.41 10.09
CA VAL A 104 -5.26 11.31 10.04
C VAL A 104 -5.42 10.55 8.73
N ALA A 105 -4.34 10.28 8.01
CA ALA A 105 -4.40 9.42 6.85
C ALA A 105 -3.33 8.34 6.91
N TRP A 106 -3.69 7.12 6.51
CA TRP A 106 -2.72 6.03 6.42
C TRP A 106 -2.28 5.74 4.99
N LEU A 107 -1.12 5.14 4.87
CA LEU A 107 -0.50 4.76 3.59
C LEU A 107 -0.39 3.26 3.41
N CYS A 108 -0.61 2.48 4.48
CA CYS A 108 -0.47 1.03 4.45
C CYS A 108 -1.50 0.41 3.49
N LYS A 109 -1.09 -0.69 2.88
CA LYS A 109 -1.89 -1.45 1.93
C LYS A 109 -1.98 -2.90 2.41
N GLY A 110 -3.15 -3.52 2.27
CA GLY A 110 -3.35 -4.90 2.67
C GLY A 110 -4.41 -5.05 3.75
N PHE A 111 -4.47 -6.23 4.31
CA PHE A 111 -5.32 -6.58 5.43
C PHE A 111 -4.46 -6.86 6.67
N GLU A 112 -4.96 -6.56 7.84
CA GLU A 112 -4.40 -7.06 9.08
C GLU A 112 -4.42 -8.59 9.07
N ALA A 113 -3.41 -9.23 9.64
CA ALA A 113 -3.44 -10.68 9.79
C ALA A 113 -4.63 -11.09 10.68
N ALA A 114 -5.33 -12.16 10.30
CA ALA A 114 -6.40 -12.70 11.12
C ALA A 114 -5.84 -13.11 12.48
N GLY A 115 -6.36 -12.48 13.54
CA GLY A 115 -6.04 -12.82 14.92
C GLY A 115 -7.02 -13.84 15.48
N SER A 116 -7.84 -13.45 16.46
CA SER A 116 -8.96 -14.24 16.96
C SER A 116 -10.18 -14.26 16.02
N GLU A 117 -10.22 -13.32 15.08
CA GLU A 117 -11.26 -13.23 14.06
C GLU A 117 -11.05 -14.28 12.96
N SER A 118 -12.11 -14.64 12.25
CA SER A 118 -12.07 -15.60 11.14
C SER A 118 -11.40 -15.04 9.88
N PHE A 119 -11.19 -13.73 9.82
CA PHE A 119 -10.57 -13.01 8.70
C PHE A 119 -9.86 -11.73 9.17
N GLY A 120 -8.95 -11.20 8.35
CA GLY A 120 -8.27 -9.95 8.62
C GLY A 120 -9.06 -8.73 8.18
N LEU A 121 -8.75 -7.57 8.79
CA LEU A 121 -9.46 -6.32 8.64
C LEU A 121 -8.72 -5.35 7.70
N LEU A 122 -9.48 -4.53 6.97
CA LEU A 122 -8.98 -3.35 6.29
C LEU A 122 -8.65 -2.24 7.30
N ALA A 123 -7.91 -1.23 6.88
CA ALA A 123 -7.45 -0.17 7.77
C ALA A 123 -8.60 0.63 8.40
N HIS A 124 -9.65 0.96 7.65
CA HIS A 124 -10.83 1.64 8.19
C HIS A 124 -11.62 0.78 9.19
N GLU A 125 -11.65 -0.54 9.00
CA GLU A 125 -12.29 -1.47 9.95
C GLU A 125 -11.50 -1.53 11.28
N ILE A 126 -10.15 -1.50 11.19
CA ILE A 126 -9.28 -1.39 12.37
C ILE A 126 -9.53 -0.06 13.10
N GLN A 127 -9.59 1.03 12.35
CA GLN A 127 -9.86 2.36 12.90
C GLN A 127 -11.20 2.40 13.65
N ALA A 128 -12.27 1.84 13.07
CA ALA A 128 -13.57 1.75 13.71
C ALA A 128 -13.55 0.97 15.04
N GLN A 129 -12.63 -0.01 15.19
CA GLN A 129 -12.50 -0.77 16.43
C GLN A 129 -11.70 -0.07 17.52
N VAL A 130 -10.58 0.61 17.17
CA VAL A 130 -9.62 1.09 18.16
C VAL A 130 -9.59 2.61 18.33
N ALA A 131 -10.11 3.35 17.36
CA ALA A 131 -10.10 4.80 17.34
C ALA A 131 -11.29 5.36 16.51
N PRO A 132 -12.56 5.03 16.88
CA PRO A 132 -13.75 5.36 16.08
C PRO A 132 -13.94 6.87 15.87
N ASP A 133 -13.47 7.69 16.81
CA ASP A 133 -13.62 9.15 16.75
C ASP A 133 -12.58 9.86 15.86
N LEU A 134 -11.57 9.13 15.33
CA LEU A 134 -10.60 9.74 14.43
C LEU A 134 -11.23 10.17 13.10
N ILE A 135 -10.99 11.40 12.72
CA ILE A 135 -11.31 11.91 11.40
C ILE A 135 -10.23 11.39 10.44
N ALA A 136 -10.57 10.37 9.66
CA ALA A 136 -9.53 9.59 9.00
C ALA A 136 -9.76 9.37 7.50
N GLY A 137 -8.66 9.04 6.80
CA GLY A 137 -8.66 8.71 5.38
C GLY A 137 -7.45 7.88 4.96
N VAL A 138 -7.36 7.63 3.67
CA VAL A 138 -6.26 6.90 3.05
C VAL A 138 -5.67 7.69 1.90
N LEU A 139 -4.33 7.66 1.75
CA LEU A 139 -3.63 8.16 0.57
C LEU A 139 -3.00 6.98 -0.16
N SER A 140 -3.44 6.73 -1.39
CA SER A 140 -3.05 5.56 -2.18
C SER A 140 -2.92 5.91 -3.67
N GLY A 141 -2.64 4.93 -4.52
CA GLY A 141 -2.50 5.08 -5.97
C GLY A 141 -1.16 4.57 -6.48
N PRO A 142 -0.91 4.70 -7.81
CA PRO A 142 0.28 4.23 -8.47
C PRO A 142 1.49 5.07 -8.06
N SER A 143 2.36 4.51 -7.21
CA SER A 143 3.48 5.28 -6.65
C SER A 143 4.63 4.40 -6.20
N PHE A 144 5.75 4.48 -6.90
CA PHE A 144 7.01 3.99 -6.38
C PHE A 144 7.71 5.10 -5.59
N ALA A 145 8.10 4.81 -4.37
CA ALA A 145 8.70 5.78 -3.45
C ALA A 145 9.91 6.50 -4.07
N LEU A 146 10.75 5.77 -4.81
CA LEU A 146 11.94 6.30 -5.45
C LEU A 146 11.59 7.34 -6.54
N GLU A 147 10.55 7.09 -7.33
CA GLU A 147 10.10 8.00 -8.39
C GLU A 147 9.53 9.29 -7.79
N VAL A 148 8.69 9.17 -6.76
CA VAL A 148 8.14 10.34 -6.05
C VAL A 148 9.24 11.16 -5.40
N ALA A 149 10.20 10.53 -4.73
CA ALA A 149 11.32 11.22 -4.09
C ALA A 149 12.24 11.94 -5.09
N ARG A 150 12.30 11.47 -6.34
CA ARG A 150 12.99 12.13 -7.47
C ARG A 150 12.18 13.23 -8.15
N GLY A 151 10.96 13.49 -7.69
CA GLY A 151 10.06 14.46 -8.30
C GLY A 151 9.54 14.05 -9.68
N GLN A 152 9.48 12.75 -9.97
CA GLN A 152 8.89 12.26 -11.21
C GLN A 152 7.37 12.40 -11.16
N PRO A 153 6.70 12.71 -12.28
CA PRO A 153 5.26 12.93 -12.32
C PRO A 153 4.49 11.71 -11.77
N THR A 154 3.69 11.94 -10.73
CA THR A 154 2.92 10.91 -10.02
C THR A 154 1.51 11.40 -9.73
N ALA A 155 0.55 10.48 -9.68
CA ALA A 155 -0.83 10.77 -9.32
C ALA A 155 -1.28 9.85 -8.18
N LEU A 156 -1.92 10.44 -7.15
CA LEU A 156 -2.45 9.75 -5.98
C LEU A 156 -3.93 10.04 -5.80
N VAL A 157 -4.56 9.23 -4.97
CA VAL A 157 -5.95 9.40 -4.50
C VAL A 157 -5.95 9.61 -3.00
N ALA A 158 -6.56 10.71 -2.57
CA ALA A 158 -6.90 11.01 -1.19
C ALA A 158 -8.35 10.58 -0.96
N ALA A 159 -8.58 9.48 -0.23
CA ALA A 159 -9.92 8.99 0.00
C ALA A 159 -10.33 9.08 1.47
N SER A 160 -11.53 9.61 1.69
CA SER A 160 -12.18 9.70 3.00
C SER A 160 -13.66 10.02 2.81
N ALA A 161 -14.52 9.57 3.71
CA ALA A 161 -15.90 10.06 3.79
C ALA A 161 -15.94 11.55 4.18
N ASP A 162 -14.96 12.03 4.96
CA ASP A 162 -14.85 13.41 5.40
C ASP A 162 -14.14 14.30 4.36
N ALA A 163 -14.83 15.36 3.92
CA ALA A 163 -14.32 16.31 2.94
C ALA A 163 -13.10 17.10 3.46
N ALA A 164 -13.01 17.36 4.77
CA ALA A 164 -11.89 18.09 5.36
C ALA A 164 -10.60 17.27 5.28
N VAL A 165 -10.67 15.94 5.48
CA VAL A 165 -9.51 15.04 5.30
C VAL A 165 -9.05 15.04 3.85
N ARG A 166 -10.00 14.91 2.89
CA ARG A 166 -9.66 14.95 1.47
C ARG A 166 -9.00 16.28 1.08
N GLY A 167 -9.56 17.40 1.56
CA GLY A 167 -9.01 18.74 1.35
C GLY A 167 -7.59 18.88 1.93
N ALA A 168 -7.39 18.49 3.19
CA ALA A 168 -6.09 18.56 3.86
C ALA A 168 -5.01 17.75 3.10
N LEU A 169 -5.36 16.57 2.60
CA LEU A 169 -4.45 15.74 1.81
C LEU A 169 -4.11 16.36 0.45
N VAL A 170 -5.10 16.95 -0.21
CA VAL A 170 -4.87 17.68 -1.47
C VAL A 170 -3.96 18.89 -1.22
N ASP A 171 -4.26 19.71 -0.23
CA ASP A 171 -3.49 20.92 0.09
C ASP A 171 -2.04 20.60 0.51
N ALA A 172 -1.85 19.50 1.24
CA ALA A 172 -0.53 19.08 1.71
C ALA A 172 0.38 18.60 0.58
N PHE A 173 -0.16 17.83 -0.37
CA PHE A 173 0.66 17.05 -1.31
C PHE A 173 0.52 17.46 -2.78
N HIS A 174 -0.57 18.14 -3.17
CA HIS A 174 -0.72 18.53 -4.57
C HIS A 174 0.38 19.52 -5.00
N SER A 175 1.09 19.18 -6.07
CA SER A 175 2.22 19.95 -6.56
C SER A 175 2.39 19.75 -8.08
N PRO A 176 3.28 20.48 -8.77
CA PRO A 176 3.56 20.27 -10.19
C PRO A 176 3.99 18.84 -10.56
N THR A 177 4.58 18.11 -9.62
CA THR A 177 5.06 16.72 -9.84
C THR A 177 4.21 15.67 -9.16
N LEU A 178 3.32 16.05 -8.24
CA LEU A 178 2.45 15.12 -7.50
C LEU A 178 1.00 15.60 -7.56
N ARG A 179 0.18 14.98 -8.39
CA ARG A 179 -1.25 15.28 -8.46
C ARG A 179 -2.01 14.44 -7.44
N VAL A 180 -2.90 15.08 -6.69
CA VAL A 180 -3.76 14.38 -5.72
C VAL A 180 -5.22 14.58 -6.12
N TYR A 181 -5.96 13.48 -6.24
CA TYR A 181 -7.38 13.45 -6.58
C TYR A 181 -8.18 13.01 -5.35
N ALA A 182 -9.24 13.77 -5.05
CA ALA A 182 -10.15 13.42 -3.97
C ALA A 182 -11.11 12.30 -4.39
N ASN A 183 -11.44 11.41 -3.44
CA ASN A 183 -12.42 10.34 -3.60
C ASN A 183 -13.15 10.14 -2.26
N ASP A 184 -14.41 9.75 -2.26
CA ASP A 184 -15.18 9.44 -1.06
C ASP A 184 -15.25 7.92 -0.76
N ASP A 185 -14.90 7.08 -1.72
CA ASP A 185 -14.85 5.62 -1.57
C ASP A 185 -13.51 5.14 -0.97
N MET A 186 -13.41 5.22 0.35
CA MET A 186 -12.24 4.76 1.09
C MET A 186 -12.07 3.23 0.98
N VAL A 187 -13.17 2.48 0.99
CA VAL A 187 -13.17 1.02 0.88
C VAL A 187 -12.57 0.56 -0.44
N GLY A 188 -13.01 1.14 -1.56
CA GLY A 188 -12.49 0.81 -2.88
C GLY A 188 -11.00 1.11 -3.02
N VAL A 189 -10.55 2.26 -2.49
CA VAL A 189 -9.13 2.64 -2.51
C VAL A 189 -8.28 1.69 -1.68
N GLU A 190 -8.73 1.25 -0.52
CA GLU A 190 -8.03 0.28 0.32
C GLU A 190 -7.97 -1.11 -0.32
N VAL A 191 -9.10 -1.62 -0.83
CA VAL A 191 -9.17 -2.93 -1.48
C VAL A 191 -8.29 -3.00 -2.72
N GLY A 192 -8.34 -1.98 -3.58
CA GLY A 192 -7.46 -1.87 -4.74
C GLY A 192 -5.99 -1.98 -4.35
N GLY A 193 -5.57 -1.19 -3.36
CA GLY A 193 -4.19 -1.22 -2.84
C GLY A 193 -3.79 -2.55 -2.19
N ALA A 194 -4.73 -3.23 -1.53
CA ALA A 194 -4.47 -4.50 -0.84
C ALA A 194 -4.27 -5.67 -1.82
N VAL A 195 -5.21 -5.84 -2.75
CA VAL A 195 -5.25 -7.04 -3.61
C VAL A 195 -4.23 -6.96 -4.75
N LYS A 196 -3.95 -5.78 -5.30
CA LYS A 196 -2.96 -5.60 -6.39
C LYS A 196 -1.61 -6.27 -6.10
N ASN A 197 -1.18 -6.27 -4.86
CA ASN A 197 0.10 -6.83 -4.45
C ASN A 197 0.14 -8.36 -4.62
N VAL A 198 -0.99 -9.03 -4.39
CA VAL A 198 -1.15 -10.46 -4.62
C VAL A 198 -1.11 -10.76 -6.12
N LEU A 199 -1.83 -9.97 -6.91
CA LEU A 199 -1.88 -10.12 -8.38
C LEU A 199 -0.52 -9.82 -9.04
N ALA A 200 0.28 -8.93 -8.47
CA ALA A 200 1.62 -8.68 -8.96
C ALA A 200 2.56 -9.90 -8.80
N ILE A 201 2.32 -10.77 -7.81
CA ILE A 201 3.04 -12.05 -7.72
C ILE A 201 2.67 -12.94 -8.92
N ALA A 202 1.39 -13.02 -9.28
CA ALA A 202 0.92 -13.80 -10.44
C ALA A 202 1.51 -13.29 -11.76
N THR A 203 1.55 -11.96 -11.95
CA THR A 203 2.16 -11.39 -13.16
C THR A 203 3.68 -11.60 -13.21
N GLY A 204 4.35 -11.52 -12.08
CA GLY A 204 5.76 -11.87 -11.97
C GLY A 204 6.04 -13.34 -12.30
N LEU A 205 5.17 -14.26 -11.87
CA LEU A 205 5.22 -15.67 -12.23
C LEU A 205 5.06 -15.86 -13.73
N CYS A 206 4.04 -15.21 -14.35
CA CYS A 206 3.79 -15.23 -15.77
C CYS A 206 5.01 -14.78 -16.58
N ASP A 207 5.61 -13.66 -16.20
CA ASP A 207 6.81 -13.14 -16.86
C ASP A 207 8.02 -14.08 -16.70
N GLY A 208 8.21 -14.63 -15.52
CA GLY A 208 9.31 -15.54 -15.21
C GLY A 208 9.22 -16.89 -15.92
N LEU A 209 8.01 -17.34 -16.25
CA LEU A 209 7.74 -18.52 -17.08
C LEU A 209 7.74 -18.21 -18.58
N ASN A 210 8.01 -16.97 -19.00
CA ASN A 210 8.01 -16.50 -20.39
C ASN A 210 6.69 -16.78 -21.16
N LEU A 211 5.52 -16.60 -20.49
CA LEU A 211 4.21 -16.86 -21.07
C LEU A 211 3.75 -15.76 -22.06
N GLY A 212 4.50 -14.65 -22.11
CA GLY A 212 4.28 -13.57 -23.05
C GLY A 212 3.31 -12.48 -22.57
N LEU A 213 3.22 -11.43 -23.39
CA LEU A 213 2.46 -10.21 -23.02
C LEU A 213 0.95 -10.43 -23.02
N ASN A 214 0.43 -11.31 -23.87
CA ASN A 214 -1.01 -11.64 -23.90
C ASN A 214 -1.47 -12.25 -22.59
N ALA A 215 -0.70 -13.20 -22.03
CA ALA A 215 -1.00 -13.82 -20.74
C ALA A 215 -0.94 -12.79 -19.60
N ARG A 216 0.05 -11.90 -19.61
CA ARG A 216 0.16 -10.82 -18.63
C ARG A 216 -1.02 -9.85 -18.71
N ALA A 217 -1.44 -9.43 -19.91
CA ALA A 217 -2.60 -8.57 -20.12
C ALA A 217 -3.88 -9.23 -19.59
N ALA A 218 -4.09 -10.51 -19.90
CA ALA A 218 -5.23 -11.30 -19.41
C ALA A 218 -5.22 -11.38 -17.87
N LEU A 219 -4.06 -11.64 -17.25
CA LEU A 219 -3.93 -11.66 -15.77
C LEU A 219 -4.25 -10.31 -15.13
N ILE A 220 -3.83 -9.19 -15.71
CA ILE A 220 -4.14 -7.84 -15.20
C ILE A 220 -5.64 -7.59 -15.29
N THR A 221 -6.27 -7.87 -16.44
CA THR A 221 -7.70 -7.64 -16.65
C THR A 221 -8.55 -8.53 -15.74
N ARG A 222 -8.25 -9.83 -15.69
CA ARG A 222 -9.00 -10.76 -14.83
C ARG A 222 -8.73 -10.52 -13.35
N GLY A 223 -7.50 -10.12 -13.00
CA GLY A 223 -7.15 -9.71 -11.66
C GLY A 223 -7.92 -8.46 -11.20
N LEU A 224 -8.09 -7.46 -12.08
CA LEU A 224 -8.92 -6.30 -11.79
C LEU A 224 -10.38 -6.70 -11.53
N ALA A 225 -10.92 -7.66 -12.27
CA ALA A 225 -12.26 -8.19 -12.03
C ALA A 225 -12.37 -8.89 -10.65
N GLU A 226 -11.32 -9.60 -10.20
CA GLU A 226 -11.28 -10.16 -8.83
C GLU A 226 -11.26 -9.05 -7.77
N ILE A 227 -10.43 -8.01 -7.96
CA ILE A 227 -10.40 -6.84 -7.06
C ILE A 227 -11.80 -6.22 -6.95
N MET A 228 -12.44 -5.98 -8.10
CA MET A 228 -13.76 -5.33 -8.16
C MET A 228 -14.82 -6.17 -7.46
N ARG A 229 -14.88 -7.49 -7.70
CA ARG A 229 -15.85 -8.37 -7.02
C ARG A 229 -15.69 -8.32 -5.50
N LEU A 230 -14.45 -8.45 -5.00
CA LEU A 230 -14.21 -8.37 -3.56
C LEU A 230 -14.56 -6.98 -3.01
N GLY A 231 -14.17 -5.92 -3.71
CA GLY A 231 -14.44 -4.56 -3.27
C GLY A 231 -15.93 -4.24 -3.21
N VAL A 232 -16.70 -4.61 -4.23
CA VAL A 232 -18.16 -4.42 -4.25
C VAL A 232 -18.82 -5.21 -3.12
N ALA A 233 -18.37 -6.43 -2.85
CA ALA A 233 -18.86 -7.23 -1.72
C ALA A 233 -18.53 -6.61 -0.35
N LEU A 234 -17.52 -5.74 -0.28
CA LEU A 234 -17.14 -4.96 0.90
C LEU A 234 -17.79 -3.56 0.93
N GLY A 235 -18.63 -3.23 -0.06
CA GLY A 235 -19.35 -1.96 -0.12
C GLY A 235 -18.66 -0.85 -0.93
N ALA A 236 -17.62 -1.18 -1.70
CA ALA A 236 -16.95 -0.21 -2.57
C ALA A 236 -17.75 0.08 -3.85
N THR A 237 -17.46 1.21 -4.44
CA THR A 237 -18.00 1.66 -5.72
C THR A 237 -17.22 1.05 -6.89
N PRO A 238 -17.85 0.35 -7.85
CA PRO A 238 -17.15 -0.29 -8.98
C PRO A 238 -16.24 0.65 -9.77
N GLU A 239 -16.65 1.89 -9.97
CA GLU A 239 -15.93 2.91 -10.72
C GLU A 239 -14.57 3.25 -10.11
N THR A 240 -14.40 3.13 -8.80
CA THR A 240 -13.13 3.35 -8.09
C THR A 240 -12.04 2.44 -8.63
N PHE A 241 -12.39 1.21 -9.03
CA PHE A 241 -11.41 0.23 -9.51
C PHE A 241 -10.92 0.50 -10.93
N MET A 242 -11.65 1.30 -11.72
CA MET A 242 -11.20 1.76 -13.04
C MET A 242 -10.26 2.98 -12.95
N GLY A 243 -10.11 3.55 -11.77
CA GLY A 243 -9.27 4.71 -11.48
C GLY A 243 -7.84 4.36 -11.07
N LEU A 244 -7.18 5.38 -10.47
CA LEU A 244 -5.77 5.29 -10.04
C LEU A 244 -5.54 4.21 -8.98
N SER A 245 -6.43 4.08 -7.99
CA SER A 245 -6.27 3.13 -6.88
C SER A 245 -6.59 1.68 -7.24
N GLY A 246 -7.28 1.45 -8.36
CA GLY A 246 -7.56 0.12 -8.92
C GLY A 246 -6.61 -0.18 -10.07
N LEU A 247 -7.08 0.08 -11.31
CA LEU A 247 -6.35 -0.22 -12.56
C LEU A 247 -4.96 0.41 -12.58
N GLY A 248 -4.84 1.69 -12.21
CA GLY A 248 -3.56 2.41 -12.28
C GLY A 248 -2.48 1.77 -11.39
N ASP A 249 -2.81 1.51 -10.12
CA ASP A 249 -1.88 0.92 -9.16
C ASP A 249 -1.61 -0.56 -9.44
N LEU A 250 -2.60 -1.29 -9.98
CA LEU A 250 -2.42 -2.66 -10.44
C LEU A 250 -1.45 -2.73 -11.63
N VAL A 251 -1.65 -1.92 -12.66
CA VAL A 251 -0.79 -1.90 -13.86
C VAL A 251 0.65 -1.56 -13.47
N LEU A 252 0.86 -0.49 -12.68
CA LEU A 252 2.19 -0.12 -12.21
C LEU A 252 2.87 -1.27 -11.47
N THR A 253 2.15 -1.92 -10.53
CA THR A 253 2.72 -2.96 -9.68
C THR A 253 2.95 -4.26 -10.43
N ALA A 254 2.10 -4.58 -11.41
CA ALA A 254 2.17 -5.78 -12.24
C ALA A 254 3.26 -5.70 -13.34
N THR A 255 3.66 -4.51 -13.76
CA THR A 255 4.60 -4.32 -14.89
C THR A 255 5.93 -3.69 -14.48
N GLY A 256 5.95 -2.93 -13.38
CA GLY A 256 7.14 -2.18 -12.96
C GLY A 256 8.23 -3.04 -12.33
N ASP A 257 9.49 -2.79 -12.69
CA ASP A 257 10.65 -3.53 -12.17
C ASP A 257 10.95 -3.23 -10.70
N LEU A 258 10.47 -2.10 -10.19
CA LEU A 258 10.56 -1.73 -8.78
C LEU A 258 9.56 -2.49 -7.89
N SER A 259 8.61 -3.22 -8.49
CA SER A 259 7.62 -4.01 -7.75
C SER A 259 8.24 -5.22 -7.08
N ARG A 260 8.34 -5.17 -5.75
CA ARG A 260 8.83 -6.28 -4.92
C ARG A 260 7.97 -7.53 -5.07
N ASN A 261 6.65 -7.37 -5.14
CA ASN A 261 5.71 -8.48 -5.30
C ASN A 261 5.89 -9.18 -6.67
N ARG A 262 6.05 -8.42 -7.76
CA ARG A 262 6.37 -8.97 -9.06
C ARG A 262 7.71 -9.72 -9.03
N ARG A 263 8.72 -9.19 -8.34
CA ARG A 263 10.03 -9.86 -8.18
C ARG A 263 9.94 -11.17 -7.40
N VAL A 264 9.04 -11.29 -6.41
CA VAL A 264 8.74 -12.59 -5.77
C VAL A 264 8.26 -13.60 -6.81
N GLY A 265 7.26 -13.23 -7.63
CA GLY A 265 6.76 -14.10 -8.69
C GLY A 265 7.83 -14.56 -9.69
N LEU A 266 8.70 -13.62 -10.13
CA LEU A 266 9.86 -13.92 -10.97
C LEU A 266 10.83 -14.91 -10.33
N ALA A 267 11.09 -14.78 -9.03
CA ALA A 267 11.98 -15.67 -8.29
C ALA A 267 11.38 -17.09 -8.14
N LEU A 268 10.09 -17.19 -7.83
CA LEU A 268 9.38 -18.47 -7.74
C LEU A 268 9.34 -19.19 -9.10
N ALA A 269 9.17 -18.46 -10.20
CA ALA A 269 9.23 -19.02 -11.56
C ALA A 269 10.58 -19.65 -11.87
N LYS A 270 11.66 -19.12 -11.31
CA LYS A 270 13.04 -19.64 -11.43
C LYS A 270 13.32 -20.83 -10.52
N GLY A 271 12.34 -21.29 -9.75
CA GLY A 271 12.44 -22.42 -8.85
C GLY A 271 12.98 -22.11 -7.45
N LEU A 272 13.14 -20.83 -7.08
CA LEU A 272 13.48 -20.46 -5.71
C LEU A 272 12.31 -20.79 -4.78
N THR A 273 12.62 -21.19 -3.56
CA THR A 273 11.62 -21.29 -2.48
C THR A 273 11.13 -19.91 -2.08
N LEU A 274 9.95 -19.80 -1.47
CA LEU A 274 9.43 -18.54 -0.94
C LEU A 274 10.43 -17.86 0.02
N LYS A 275 11.08 -18.63 0.88
CA LYS A 275 12.09 -18.14 1.83
C LYS A 275 13.26 -17.46 1.10
N GLU A 276 13.80 -18.12 0.08
CA GLU A 276 14.90 -17.58 -0.74
C GLU A 276 14.47 -16.36 -1.54
N ALA A 277 13.27 -16.41 -2.14
CA ALA A 277 12.70 -15.28 -2.88
C ALA A 277 12.56 -14.03 -1.99
N VAL A 278 11.99 -14.16 -0.80
CA VAL A 278 11.84 -13.06 0.16
C VAL A 278 13.21 -12.57 0.68
N ALA A 279 14.12 -13.47 1.01
CA ALA A 279 15.46 -13.11 1.48
C ALA A 279 16.24 -12.29 0.44
N SER A 280 16.10 -12.63 -0.86
CA SER A 280 16.77 -11.92 -1.95
C SER A 280 16.33 -10.46 -2.14
N LEU A 281 15.16 -10.08 -1.59
CA LEU A 281 14.60 -8.74 -1.72
C LEU A 281 15.09 -7.76 -0.64
N GLY A 282 15.64 -8.25 0.48
CA GLY A 282 16.10 -7.46 1.62
C GLY A 282 14.98 -6.76 2.42
N HIS A 283 13.75 -6.72 1.90
CA HIS A 283 12.59 -6.05 2.50
C HIS A 283 11.30 -6.82 2.25
N VAL A 284 10.29 -6.54 3.07
CA VAL A 284 8.97 -7.17 3.02
C VAL A 284 8.27 -6.95 1.65
N ALA A 285 7.74 -8.03 1.07
CA ALA A 285 6.79 -8.00 -0.03
C ALA A 285 5.37 -8.21 0.55
N GLU A 286 4.58 -7.14 0.63
CA GLU A 286 3.28 -7.15 1.32
C GLU A 286 2.30 -8.18 0.77
N GLY A 287 2.33 -8.45 -0.54
CA GLY A 287 1.47 -9.45 -1.18
C GLY A 287 1.65 -10.87 -0.63
N VAL A 288 2.86 -11.22 -0.16
CA VAL A 288 3.13 -12.53 0.46
C VAL A 288 2.33 -12.70 1.75
N TYR A 289 2.24 -11.64 2.55
CA TYR A 289 1.52 -11.67 3.83
C TYR A 289 0.01 -11.50 3.63
N SER A 290 -0.40 -10.63 2.69
CA SER A 290 -1.80 -10.33 2.43
C SER A 290 -2.55 -11.42 1.65
N ALA A 291 -1.85 -12.26 0.89
CA ALA A 291 -2.48 -13.22 -0.03
C ALA A 291 -3.49 -14.14 0.68
N ARG A 292 -3.08 -14.76 1.79
CA ARG A 292 -3.96 -15.65 2.56
C ARG A 292 -5.15 -14.91 3.14
N THR A 293 -4.93 -13.72 3.69
CA THR A 293 -5.99 -12.90 4.28
C THR A 293 -7.00 -12.43 3.24
N VAL A 294 -6.54 -12.06 2.03
CA VAL A 294 -7.42 -11.73 0.89
C VAL A 294 -8.32 -12.91 0.55
N VAL A 295 -7.76 -14.12 0.40
CA VAL A 295 -8.52 -15.32 0.07
C VAL A 295 -9.50 -15.71 1.20
N GLN A 296 -9.08 -15.59 2.46
CA GLN A 296 -9.96 -15.85 3.62
C GLN A 296 -11.12 -14.84 3.65
N ARG A 297 -10.86 -13.57 3.44
CA ARG A 297 -11.90 -12.53 3.40
C ARG A 297 -12.88 -12.77 2.25
N ALA A 298 -12.37 -13.10 1.07
CA ALA A 298 -13.19 -13.43 -0.09
C ALA A 298 -14.08 -14.66 0.16
N ALA A 299 -13.52 -15.72 0.74
CA ALA A 299 -14.27 -16.93 1.08
C ALA A 299 -15.39 -16.65 2.09
N PHE A 300 -15.12 -15.82 3.11
CA PHE A 300 -16.14 -15.40 4.09
C PHE A 300 -17.31 -14.66 3.43
N LEU A 301 -17.04 -13.89 2.38
CA LEU A 301 -18.04 -13.13 1.62
C LEU A 301 -18.65 -13.92 0.44
N GLY A 302 -18.24 -15.17 0.23
CA GLY A 302 -18.69 -15.97 -0.90
C GLY A 302 -18.19 -15.48 -2.27
N VAL A 303 -17.05 -14.74 -2.30
CA VAL A 303 -16.45 -14.18 -3.52
C VAL A 303 -15.38 -15.10 -4.07
N GLU A 304 -15.50 -15.47 -5.34
CA GLU A 304 -14.47 -16.25 -6.04
C GLU A 304 -13.29 -15.38 -6.48
N MET A 305 -12.08 -15.80 -6.09
CA MET A 305 -10.82 -15.16 -6.46
C MET A 305 -9.79 -16.19 -6.94
N PRO A 306 -9.99 -16.81 -8.10
CA PRO A 306 -9.17 -17.93 -8.57
C PRO A 306 -7.69 -17.58 -8.76
N ILE A 307 -7.34 -16.36 -9.20
CA ILE A 307 -5.95 -15.93 -9.35
C ILE A 307 -5.30 -15.80 -7.97
N ALA A 308 -5.98 -15.14 -7.03
CA ALA A 308 -5.48 -14.99 -5.67
C ALA A 308 -5.34 -16.36 -4.97
N GLN A 309 -6.27 -17.29 -5.17
CA GLN A 309 -6.21 -18.67 -4.65
C GLN A 309 -5.02 -19.43 -5.22
N ALA A 310 -4.76 -19.33 -6.53
CA ALA A 310 -3.60 -19.96 -7.17
C ALA A 310 -2.28 -19.38 -6.62
N VAL A 311 -2.22 -18.07 -6.35
CA VAL A 311 -1.07 -17.44 -5.70
C VAL A 311 -0.86 -18.00 -4.30
N VAL A 312 -1.90 -18.14 -3.48
CA VAL A 312 -1.79 -18.73 -2.13
C VAL A 312 -1.26 -20.16 -2.20
N ALA A 313 -1.85 -21.01 -3.06
CA ALA A 313 -1.41 -22.39 -3.23
C ALA A 313 0.07 -22.49 -3.68
N LEU A 314 0.53 -21.55 -4.51
CA LEU A 314 1.93 -21.44 -4.92
C LEU A 314 2.83 -21.02 -3.74
N LEU A 315 2.45 -19.99 -2.99
CA LEU A 315 3.21 -19.50 -1.83
C LEU A 315 3.32 -20.55 -0.71
N ASP A 316 2.29 -21.40 -0.57
CA ASP A 316 2.23 -22.50 0.38
C ASP A 316 2.99 -23.76 -0.12
N GLY A 317 3.50 -23.72 -1.36
CA GLY A 317 4.21 -24.86 -1.95
C GLY A 317 3.29 -26.05 -2.30
N GLN A 318 1.97 -25.85 -2.32
CA GLN A 318 0.98 -26.88 -2.67
C GLN A 318 0.97 -27.21 -4.15
N ILE A 319 1.32 -26.24 -4.99
CA ILE A 319 1.41 -26.39 -6.45
C ILE A 319 2.72 -25.80 -6.99
N LYS A 320 3.18 -26.34 -8.11
CA LYS A 320 4.32 -25.79 -8.86
C LYS A 320 3.88 -24.63 -9.76
N PRO A 321 4.82 -23.73 -10.17
CA PRO A 321 4.53 -22.62 -11.08
C PRO A 321 3.72 -23.00 -12.34
N THR A 322 4.08 -24.08 -13.02
CA THR A 322 3.39 -24.56 -14.21
C THR A 322 1.98 -25.09 -13.93
N GLN A 323 1.76 -25.65 -12.73
CA GLN A 323 0.44 -26.11 -12.31
C GLN A 323 -0.51 -24.95 -12.03
N ALA A 324 -0.01 -23.82 -11.47
CA ALA A 324 -0.81 -22.62 -11.30
C ALA A 324 -1.37 -22.11 -12.64
N VAL A 325 -0.55 -22.10 -13.69
CA VAL A 325 -0.99 -21.74 -15.04
C VAL A 325 -2.04 -22.72 -15.55
N ALA A 326 -1.80 -24.03 -15.42
CA ALA A 326 -2.74 -25.06 -15.89
C ALA A 326 -4.11 -24.97 -15.18
N LEU A 327 -4.12 -24.69 -13.87
CA LEU A 327 -5.34 -24.49 -13.10
C LEU A 327 -6.17 -23.30 -13.61
N LEU A 328 -5.52 -22.18 -13.90
CA LEU A 328 -6.22 -20.99 -14.39
C LEU A 328 -6.72 -21.15 -15.83
N MET A 329 -5.94 -21.80 -16.69
CA MET A 329 -6.30 -22.04 -18.09
C MET A 329 -7.32 -23.16 -18.27
N GLY A 330 -7.39 -24.13 -17.34
CA GLY A 330 -8.33 -25.25 -17.36
C GLY A 330 -9.72 -24.95 -16.79
N ARG A 331 -10.02 -23.68 -16.44
CA ARG A 331 -11.36 -23.29 -15.98
C ARG A 331 -12.36 -23.34 -17.13
N GLU A 332 -13.61 -23.69 -16.81
CA GLU A 332 -14.70 -23.65 -17.78
C GLU A 332 -14.88 -22.24 -18.38
N PRO A 333 -15.25 -22.15 -19.66
CA PRO A 333 -15.58 -20.88 -20.29
C PRO A 333 -16.69 -20.15 -19.53
N THR A 334 -16.53 -18.85 -19.35
CA THR A 334 -17.49 -17.98 -18.68
C THR A 334 -17.67 -16.69 -19.46
N VAL A 335 -18.74 -15.94 -19.17
CA VAL A 335 -18.93 -14.60 -19.75
C VAL A 335 -17.91 -13.62 -19.14
N GLU A 336 -17.45 -12.66 -19.96
CA GLU A 336 -16.35 -11.76 -19.56
C GLU A 336 -16.71 -10.90 -18.35
N LEU A 337 -17.96 -10.41 -18.29
CA LEU A 337 -18.46 -9.46 -17.28
C LEU A 337 -19.38 -10.13 -16.24
N ALA A 338 -19.16 -11.41 -15.95
CA ALA A 338 -19.90 -12.12 -14.91
C ALA A 338 -19.29 -11.95 -13.53
#